data_7d246b236022e4b45f2f1b3f5d856b3b
#
_entry.id   7d246b236022e4b45f2f1b3f5d856b3b
#
_cell.length_a   1.000
_cell.length_b   1.000
_cell.length_c   1.000
_cell.angle_alpha   90.00
_cell.angle_beta   90.00
_cell.angle_gamma   90.00
#
_symmetry.space_group_name_H-M   'P 1'
#
loop_
_entity.id
_entity.type
_entity.pdbx_description
1 polymer ?
#
loop_
_entity_poly.entity_id
_entity_poly.type
_entity_poly.pdbx_seq_one_letter_code
_entity_poly.pdbx_strand_id
1 'polypeptide(L)'
;FGGGLVDAETVNAHQIGGNITNYTSQQQQKPGLVKTILILAANPKTTSRLRLDEEVREIDAGLQRAKKREQFDLKQRWAVRVQDVYQSLLDFKPQVVHFSGHGSGDGGLELEDETGKMQLVSTEALARLFELFASNIECVVLNACYSEVQAMAIALHIPYVIGMNKAIGDKAAIKFATGFYSALCAGESVEFAYKLGCNVIQLDGIPESLTPVLKKKL
;
A
#
# COMPACT_ATOMS: atom_id res chain seq x y z
N PHE A 1 -55.80 -0.83 21.65
CA PHE A 1 -54.99 0.40 21.63
C PHE A 1 -54.03 0.29 20.47
N GLY A 2 -54.33 0.98 19.36
CA GLY A 2 -53.50 1.01 18.17
C GLY A 2 -52.38 2.06 18.32
N GLY A 3 -51.13 1.61 18.32
CA GLY A 3 -49.98 2.50 18.17
C GLY A 3 -49.82 2.87 16.69
N GLY A 4 -49.98 4.17 16.38
CA GLY A 4 -49.77 4.68 15.04
C GLY A 4 -48.27 4.89 14.80
N LEU A 5 -47.78 4.47 13.63
CA LEU A 5 -46.45 4.82 13.13
C LEU A 5 -46.48 6.27 12.62
N VAL A 6 -45.62 7.13 13.14
CA VAL A 6 -45.45 8.50 12.63
C VAL A 6 -44.14 8.54 11.88
N ASP A 7 -44.20 8.74 10.59
CA ASP A 7 -43.06 8.97 9.72
C ASP A 7 -42.99 10.47 9.40
N ALA A 8 -42.05 11.18 10.03
CA ALA A 8 -41.84 12.60 9.81
C ALA A 8 -40.37 12.98 9.98
N GLU A 9 -39.86 13.80 9.08
CA GLU A 9 -38.46 14.31 9.13
C GLU A 9 -38.18 15.17 10.37
N THR A 10 -39.20 15.78 10.95
CA THR A 10 -39.11 16.55 12.20
C THR A 10 -40.43 16.53 12.93
N VAL A 11 -40.44 16.11 14.19
CA VAL A 11 -41.58 16.19 15.07
C VAL A 11 -41.33 17.14 16.20
N ASN A 12 -42.00 18.32 16.17
CA ASN A 12 -42.07 19.29 17.28
C ASN A 12 -43.32 19.02 18.08
N ALA A 13 -43.22 18.25 19.17
CA ALA A 13 -44.36 18.01 20.06
C ALA A 13 -43.93 18.12 21.52
N HIS A 14 -44.77 18.85 22.28
CA HIS A 14 -44.56 19.00 23.73
C HIS A 14 -45.02 17.83 24.58
N GLN A 15 -45.84 16.91 24.04
CA GLN A 15 -46.17 15.62 24.66
C GLN A 15 -46.64 14.65 23.60
N ILE A 16 -45.97 13.48 23.51
CA ILE A 16 -46.45 12.30 22.82
C ILE A 16 -46.56 11.21 23.89
N GLY A 17 -47.79 10.75 24.17
CA GLY A 17 -48.02 9.68 25.13
C GLY A 17 -47.61 8.33 24.53
N GLY A 18 -46.55 7.74 25.07
CA GLY A 18 -46.05 6.40 24.71
C GLY A 18 -44.55 6.29 25.01
N ASN A 19 -44.05 5.07 25.26
CA ASN A 19 -42.63 4.82 25.41
C ASN A 19 -41.94 5.09 24.07
N ILE A 20 -41.13 6.16 24.01
CA ILE A 20 -40.26 6.45 22.88
C ILE A 20 -39.03 5.54 22.99
N THR A 21 -39.01 4.45 22.25
CA THR A 21 -37.78 3.72 22.00
C THR A 21 -37.01 4.49 20.93
N ASN A 22 -36.01 5.26 21.33
CA ASN A 22 -35.05 5.88 20.40
C ASN A 22 -34.26 4.76 19.70
N TYR A 23 -34.74 4.32 18.56
CA TYR A 23 -33.87 3.67 17.60
C TYR A 23 -32.97 4.75 17.02
N THR A 24 -31.82 4.93 17.64
CA THR A 24 -30.71 5.58 16.93
C THR A 24 -30.47 4.69 15.73
N SER A 25 -30.91 5.14 14.56
CA SER A 25 -30.42 4.58 13.30
C SER A 25 -28.92 4.80 13.31
N GLN A 26 -28.16 3.81 13.80
CA GLN A 26 -26.79 3.63 13.38
C GLN A 26 -26.89 3.57 11.86
N GLN A 27 -26.52 4.65 11.20
CA GLN A 27 -26.18 4.58 9.79
C GLN A 27 -25.16 3.45 9.70
N GLN A 28 -25.62 2.27 9.30
CA GLN A 28 -24.75 1.23 8.79
C GLN A 28 -24.07 1.88 7.60
N GLN A 29 -22.89 2.43 7.85
CA GLN A 29 -21.95 2.75 6.78
C GLN A 29 -21.87 1.45 5.98
N LYS A 30 -22.33 1.49 4.72
CA LYS A 30 -22.06 0.41 3.77
C LYS A 30 -20.61 0.03 3.97
N PRO A 31 -20.27 -1.26 4.18
CA PRO A 31 -18.87 -1.64 4.31
C PRO A 31 -18.17 -1.10 3.08
N GLY A 32 -17.31 -0.10 3.28
CA GLY A 32 -16.48 0.46 2.23
C GLY A 32 -15.68 -0.69 1.62
N LEU A 33 -15.48 -0.66 0.31
CA LEU A 33 -14.69 -1.69 -0.38
C LEU A 33 -13.34 -1.78 0.33
N VAL A 34 -13.06 -2.94 0.95
CA VAL A 34 -11.78 -3.16 1.66
C VAL A 34 -10.67 -3.21 0.61
N LYS A 35 -9.68 -2.33 0.73
CA LYS A 35 -8.51 -2.32 -0.14
C LYS A 35 -7.44 -3.26 0.41
N THR A 36 -6.98 -4.17 -0.43
CA THR A 36 -5.87 -5.07 -0.09
C THR A 36 -4.53 -4.40 -0.39
N ILE A 37 -3.66 -4.36 0.61
CA ILE A 37 -2.24 -4.00 0.49
C ILE A 37 -1.45 -5.31 0.51
N LEU A 38 -0.71 -5.60 -0.56
CA LEU A 38 0.15 -6.77 -0.66
C LEU A 38 1.62 -6.34 -0.53
N ILE A 39 2.29 -6.82 0.50
CA ILE A 39 3.73 -6.66 0.68
C ILE A 39 4.44 -7.91 0.15
N LEU A 40 5.42 -7.69 -0.70
CA LEU A 40 6.31 -8.68 -1.30
C LEU A 40 7.73 -8.39 -0.84
N ALA A 41 8.26 -9.17 0.10
CA ALA A 41 9.57 -8.97 0.70
C ALA A 41 10.57 -10.03 0.20
N ALA A 42 11.66 -9.60 -0.43
CA ALA A 42 12.73 -10.47 -0.92
C ALA A 42 14.10 -10.02 -0.36
N ASN A 43 14.81 -10.95 0.27
CA ASN A 43 16.12 -10.69 0.88
C ASN A 43 17.08 -11.86 0.57
N PRO A 44 17.52 -11.99 -0.70
CA PRO A 44 18.31 -13.13 -1.15
C PRO A 44 19.58 -13.31 -0.31
N LYS A 45 19.95 -14.56 -0.02
CA LYS A 45 21.12 -14.89 0.82
C LYS A 45 22.45 -14.43 0.22
N THR A 46 22.46 -14.14 -1.07
CA THR A 46 23.65 -13.69 -1.82
C THR A 46 23.82 -12.18 -1.85
N THR A 47 22.89 -11.43 -1.27
CA THR A 47 22.92 -9.96 -1.19
C THR A 47 23.16 -9.48 0.24
N SER A 48 23.37 -8.17 0.43
CA SER A 48 23.43 -7.58 1.76
C SER A 48 22.06 -7.69 2.45
N ARG A 49 22.08 -8.01 3.75
CA ARG A 49 20.83 -8.15 4.49
C ARG A 49 20.16 -6.78 4.72
N LEU A 50 18.90 -6.66 4.31
CA LEU A 50 18.03 -5.50 4.56
C LEU A 50 17.15 -5.73 5.79
N ARG A 51 16.69 -4.65 6.40
CA ARG A 51 15.79 -4.66 7.58
C ARG A 51 14.31 -4.67 7.16
N LEU A 52 13.95 -5.61 6.27
CA LEU A 52 12.59 -5.71 5.72
C LEU A 52 11.54 -6.02 6.79
N ASP A 53 11.91 -6.78 7.82
CA ASP A 53 11.07 -7.09 8.97
C ASP A 53 10.70 -5.84 9.78
N GLU A 54 11.61 -4.89 9.91
CA GLU A 54 11.32 -3.62 10.55
C GLU A 54 10.40 -2.75 9.69
N GLU A 55 10.65 -2.67 8.39
CA GLU A 55 9.81 -1.93 7.47
C GLU A 55 8.36 -2.43 7.52
N VAL A 56 8.15 -3.73 7.36
CA VAL A 56 6.82 -4.34 7.38
C VAL A 56 6.14 -4.15 8.74
N ARG A 57 6.87 -4.26 9.83
CA ARG A 57 6.35 -3.99 11.18
C ARG A 57 5.88 -2.55 11.35
N GLU A 58 6.64 -1.57 10.84
CA GLU A 58 6.25 -0.16 10.93
C GLU A 58 5.03 0.16 10.04
N ILE A 59 4.93 -0.48 8.88
CA ILE A 59 3.74 -0.39 8.02
C ILE A 59 2.51 -0.95 8.75
N ASP A 60 2.59 -2.16 9.29
CA ASP A 60 1.49 -2.80 10.02
C ASP A 60 1.09 -1.99 11.26
N ALA A 61 2.06 -1.54 12.06
CA ALA A 61 1.79 -0.69 13.21
C ALA A 61 1.12 0.64 12.83
N GLY A 62 1.49 1.23 11.68
CA GLY A 62 0.84 2.42 11.12
C GLY A 62 -0.61 2.13 10.74
N LEU A 63 -0.86 1.01 10.07
CA LEU A 63 -2.18 0.55 9.69
C LEU A 63 -3.07 0.35 10.93
N GLN A 64 -2.58 -0.34 11.96
CA GLN A 64 -3.33 -0.62 13.18
C GLN A 64 -3.75 0.66 13.93
N ARG A 65 -2.95 1.71 13.85
CA ARG A 65 -3.26 3.04 14.45
C ARG A 65 -4.18 3.90 13.60
N ALA A 66 -4.37 3.55 12.33
CA ALA A 66 -5.14 4.37 11.40
C ALA A 66 -6.64 4.38 11.73
N LYS A 67 -7.29 5.55 11.61
CA LYS A 67 -8.74 5.70 11.82
C LYS A 67 -9.58 4.86 10.86
N LYS A 68 -9.06 4.58 9.66
CA LYS A 68 -9.74 3.82 8.61
C LYS A 68 -9.17 2.40 8.42
N ARG A 69 -8.52 1.84 9.46
CA ARG A 69 -7.88 0.50 9.39
C ARG A 69 -8.81 -0.58 8.83
N GLU A 70 -10.11 -0.51 9.12
CA GLU A 70 -11.10 -1.50 8.67
C GLU A 70 -11.35 -1.46 7.15
N GLN A 71 -10.84 -0.42 6.46
CA GLN A 71 -10.90 -0.30 5.01
C GLN A 71 -9.67 -0.92 4.32
N PHE A 72 -8.74 -1.50 5.09
CA PHE A 72 -7.51 -2.07 4.55
C PHE A 72 -7.27 -3.48 5.10
N ASP A 73 -6.81 -4.36 4.21
CA ASP A 73 -6.39 -5.72 4.53
C ASP A 73 -4.92 -5.89 4.11
N LEU A 74 -4.03 -6.15 5.08
CA LEU A 74 -2.60 -6.29 4.84
C LEU A 74 -2.25 -7.76 4.61
N LYS A 75 -1.74 -8.07 3.44
CA LYS A 75 -1.18 -9.37 3.07
C LYS A 75 0.33 -9.26 2.95
N GLN A 76 1.05 -10.26 3.44
CA GLN A 76 2.51 -10.29 3.42
C GLN A 76 3.00 -11.59 2.78
N ARG A 77 4.06 -11.50 1.99
CA ARG A 77 4.82 -12.64 1.47
C ARG A 77 6.31 -12.37 1.68
N TRP A 78 6.98 -13.34 2.21
CA TRP A 78 8.39 -13.29 2.57
C TRP A 78 9.20 -14.26 1.72
N ALA A 79 10.50 -13.97 1.54
CA ALA A 79 11.38 -14.77 0.70
C ALA A 79 10.81 -15.00 -0.71
N VAL A 80 10.34 -13.90 -1.31
CA VAL A 80 9.48 -13.92 -2.49
C VAL A 80 10.23 -14.38 -3.73
N ARG A 81 9.70 -15.43 -4.37
CA ARG A 81 10.12 -15.95 -5.68
C ARG A 81 9.18 -15.42 -6.77
N VAL A 82 9.56 -15.56 -8.02
CA VAL A 82 8.73 -15.17 -9.18
C VAL A 82 7.32 -15.78 -9.09
N GLN A 83 7.23 -17.06 -8.72
CA GLN A 83 5.95 -17.75 -8.58
C GLN A 83 5.07 -17.11 -7.49
N ASP A 84 5.66 -16.74 -6.37
CA ASP A 84 4.94 -16.14 -5.24
C ASP A 84 4.34 -14.78 -5.62
N VAL A 85 5.00 -14.01 -6.51
CA VAL A 85 4.49 -12.73 -7.02
C VAL A 85 3.18 -12.94 -7.76
N TYR A 86 3.19 -13.71 -8.88
CA TYR A 86 1.98 -13.82 -9.70
C TYR A 86 0.86 -14.59 -8.98
N GLN A 87 1.19 -15.59 -8.16
CA GLN A 87 0.18 -16.31 -7.38
C GLN A 87 -0.50 -15.38 -6.37
N SER A 88 0.27 -14.53 -5.67
CA SER A 88 -0.31 -13.57 -4.73
C SER A 88 -1.18 -12.51 -5.40
N LEU A 89 -0.81 -12.07 -6.61
CA LEU A 89 -1.64 -11.15 -7.39
C LEU A 89 -2.98 -11.79 -7.80
N LEU A 90 -2.97 -13.08 -8.18
CA LEU A 90 -4.18 -13.84 -8.49
C LEU A 90 -5.08 -14.04 -7.27
N ASP A 91 -4.48 -14.45 -6.14
CA ASP A 91 -5.22 -14.83 -4.93
C ASP A 91 -5.84 -13.62 -4.23
N PHE A 92 -5.08 -12.52 -4.14
CA PHE A 92 -5.48 -11.37 -3.31
C PHE A 92 -6.06 -10.21 -4.09
N LYS A 93 -5.84 -10.12 -5.40
CA LYS A 93 -6.29 -9.00 -6.26
C LYS A 93 -6.07 -7.64 -5.59
N PRO A 94 -4.82 -7.31 -5.19
CA PRO A 94 -4.53 -6.14 -4.37
C PRO A 94 -4.77 -4.83 -5.12
N GLN A 95 -5.12 -3.78 -4.38
CA GLN A 95 -5.17 -2.41 -4.88
C GLN A 95 -3.82 -1.71 -4.73
N VAL A 96 -3.03 -2.12 -3.74
CA VAL A 96 -1.68 -1.60 -3.53
C VAL A 96 -0.70 -2.77 -3.45
N VAL A 97 0.36 -2.72 -4.25
CA VAL A 97 1.48 -3.69 -4.18
C VAL A 97 2.72 -2.96 -3.72
N HIS A 98 3.37 -3.48 -2.69
CA HIS A 98 4.62 -2.96 -2.17
C HIS A 98 5.70 -4.03 -2.27
N PHE A 99 6.69 -3.79 -3.11
CA PHE A 99 7.90 -4.58 -3.13
C PHE A 99 8.95 -3.95 -2.21
N SER A 100 9.51 -4.75 -1.31
CA SER A 100 10.60 -4.37 -0.42
C SER A 100 11.76 -5.34 -0.61
N GLY A 101 12.91 -4.83 -1.06
CA GLY A 101 14.05 -5.67 -1.40
C GLY A 101 15.14 -4.93 -2.15
N HIS A 102 15.97 -5.68 -2.88
CA HIS A 102 17.03 -5.13 -3.69
C HIS A 102 16.58 -4.80 -5.11
N GLY A 103 17.26 -3.80 -5.71
CA GLY A 103 17.12 -3.45 -7.10
C GLY A 103 18.48 -3.11 -7.69
N SER A 104 18.71 -3.46 -8.93
CA SER A 104 19.96 -3.29 -9.68
C SER A 104 19.82 -2.35 -10.89
N GLY A 105 18.91 -1.37 -10.81
CA GLY A 105 18.67 -0.42 -11.90
C GLY A 105 18.19 -1.14 -13.17
N ASP A 106 18.90 -0.95 -14.27
CA ASP A 106 18.57 -1.55 -15.57
C ASP A 106 18.48 -3.09 -15.52
N GLY A 107 19.14 -3.73 -14.53
CA GLY A 107 19.06 -5.17 -14.32
C GLY A 107 17.70 -5.67 -13.87
N GLY A 108 16.96 -4.86 -13.10
CA GLY A 108 15.62 -5.23 -12.61
C GLY A 108 15.52 -5.34 -11.08
N LEU A 109 14.49 -6.06 -10.61
CA LEU A 109 14.31 -6.36 -9.19
C LEU A 109 14.90 -7.73 -8.83
N GLU A 110 15.43 -7.85 -7.63
CA GLU A 110 16.07 -9.05 -7.13
C GLU A 110 15.09 -9.82 -6.23
N LEU A 111 14.58 -10.93 -6.76
CA LEU A 111 13.76 -11.90 -6.03
C LEU A 111 14.63 -13.06 -5.53
N GLU A 112 14.02 -14.01 -4.84
CA GLU A 112 14.67 -15.26 -4.44
C GLU A 112 14.38 -16.39 -5.44
N ASP A 113 15.34 -17.28 -5.63
CA ASP A 113 15.13 -18.58 -6.27
C ASP A 113 14.70 -19.65 -5.24
N GLU A 114 14.50 -20.89 -5.69
CA GLU A 114 14.12 -22.01 -4.80
C GLU A 114 15.19 -22.34 -3.74
N THR A 115 16.42 -21.89 -3.92
CA THR A 115 17.52 -22.08 -2.96
C THR A 115 17.72 -20.88 -2.04
N GLY A 116 16.94 -19.81 -2.25
CA GLY A 116 17.06 -18.53 -1.53
C GLY A 116 18.21 -17.66 -2.05
N LYS A 117 18.75 -17.93 -3.26
CA LYS A 117 19.71 -17.06 -3.92
C LYS A 117 18.99 -16.01 -4.77
N MET A 118 19.72 -15.01 -5.19
CA MET A 118 19.21 -13.94 -6.02
C MET A 118 18.78 -14.45 -7.40
N GLN A 119 17.56 -14.12 -7.79
CA GLN A 119 17.01 -14.26 -9.13
C GLN A 119 16.58 -12.89 -9.64
N LEU A 120 17.21 -12.43 -10.70
CA LEU A 120 16.90 -11.13 -11.29
C LEU A 120 15.64 -11.23 -12.17
N VAL A 121 14.73 -10.24 -12.02
CA VAL A 121 13.52 -10.13 -12.84
C VAL A 121 13.57 -8.83 -13.62
N SER A 122 13.57 -8.95 -14.97
CA SER A 122 13.75 -7.79 -15.85
C SER A 122 12.59 -6.79 -15.78
N THR A 123 12.87 -5.56 -16.14
CA THR A 123 11.90 -4.46 -16.21
C THR A 123 10.71 -4.81 -17.12
N GLU A 124 10.97 -5.40 -18.29
CA GLU A 124 9.94 -5.76 -19.26
C GLU A 124 9.03 -6.87 -18.73
N ALA A 125 9.60 -7.87 -18.05
CA ALA A 125 8.82 -8.95 -17.46
C ALA A 125 7.89 -8.44 -16.36
N LEU A 126 8.38 -7.54 -15.50
CA LEU A 126 7.58 -6.88 -14.48
C LEU A 126 6.47 -6.01 -15.08
N ALA A 127 6.77 -5.18 -16.06
CA ALA A 127 5.78 -4.31 -16.70
C ALA A 127 4.63 -5.13 -17.33
N ARG A 128 4.96 -6.20 -18.07
CA ARG A 128 3.97 -7.11 -18.65
C ARG A 128 3.14 -7.84 -17.60
N LEU A 129 3.76 -8.24 -16.49
CA LEU A 129 3.02 -8.85 -15.37
C LEU A 129 2.00 -7.87 -14.79
N PHE A 130 2.42 -6.64 -14.46
CA PHE A 130 1.53 -5.63 -13.90
C PHE A 130 0.44 -5.18 -14.88
N GLU A 131 0.71 -5.18 -16.19
CA GLU A 131 -0.31 -4.94 -17.23
C GLU A 131 -1.49 -5.90 -17.10
N LEU A 132 -1.26 -7.21 -16.84
CA LEU A 132 -2.31 -8.21 -16.68
C LEU A 132 -3.24 -7.93 -15.50
N PHE A 133 -2.75 -7.23 -14.47
CA PHE A 133 -3.50 -6.91 -13.25
C PHE A 133 -3.90 -5.43 -13.14
N ALA A 134 -3.72 -4.66 -14.21
CA ALA A 134 -3.93 -3.21 -14.21
C ALA A 134 -5.35 -2.77 -13.82
N SER A 135 -6.36 -3.63 -14.02
CA SER A 135 -7.75 -3.33 -13.63
C SER A 135 -7.97 -3.30 -12.12
N ASN A 136 -7.10 -3.90 -11.33
CA ASN A 136 -7.23 -4.03 -9.87
C ASN A 136 -6.25 -3.15 -9.10
N ILE A 137 -5.05 -2.93 -9.65
CA ILE A 137 -3.95 -2.27 -8.95
C ILE A 137 -4.03 -0.75 -9.17
N GLU A 138 -4.13 0.00 -8.10
CA GLU A 138 -4.13 1.46 -8.11
C GLU A 138 -2.70 2.03 -7.92
N CYS A 139 -1.88 1.37 -7.11
CA CYS A 139 -0.55 1.84 -6.76
C CYS A 139 0.45 0.69 -6.61
N VAL A 140 1.66 0.90 -7.13
CA VAL A 140 2.82 0.02 -6.89
C VAL A 140 3.93 0.85 -6.24
N VAL A 141 4.48 0.34 -5.15
CA VAL A 141 5.66 0.90 -4.46
C VAL A 141 6.81 -0.07 -4.63
N LEU A 142 7.88 0.39 -5.25
CA LEU A 142 9.13 -0.37 -5.42
C LEU A 142 10.19 0.20 -4.47
N ASN A 143 10.17 -0.25 -3.22
CA ASN A 143 11.15 0.17 -2.21
C ASN A 143 12.45 -0.63 -2.37
N ALA A 144 13.14 -0.34 -3.45
CA ALA A 144 14.36 -0.99 -3.92
C ALA A 144 15.28 0.03 -4.61
N CYS A 145 16.59 -0.10 -4.44
CA CYS A 145 17.57 0.82 -5.04
C CYS A 145 17.41 0.90 -6.57
N TYR A 146 17.50 2.10 -7.13
CA TYR A 146 17.49 2.37 -8.58
C TYR A 146 16.24 1.83 -9.32
N SER A 147 15.12 1.63 -8.62
CA SER A 147 13.89 1.06 -9.20
C SER A 147 13.05 2.06 -10.01
N GLU A 148 13.55 3.26 -10.27
CA GLU A 148 12.87 4.27 -11.12
C GLU A 148 12.61 3.74 -12.53
N VAL A 149 13.53 2.96 -13.11
CA VAL A 149 13.38 2.39 -14.46
C VAL A 149 12.18 1.44 -14.51
N GLN A 150 12.05 0.55 -13.52
CA GLN A 150 10.91 -0.34 -13.39
C GLN A 150 9.61 0.44 -13.13
N ALA A 151 9.70 1.48 -12.28
CA ALA A 151 8.54 2.34 -12.01
C ALA A 151 8.04 3.05 -13.26
N MET A 152 8.91 3.53 -14.14
CA MET A 152 8.54 4.15 -15.42
C MET A 152 7.81 3.15 -16.34
N ALA A 153 8.35 1.94 -16.48
CA ALA A 153 7.76 0.91 -17.34
C ALA A 153 6.39 0.44 -16.82
N ILE A 154 6.26 0.23 -15.51
CA ILE A 154 5.00 -0.19 -14.88
C ILE A 154 3.96 0.94 -14.94
N ALA A 155 4.35 2.20 -14.85
CA ALA A 155 3.45 3.36 -14.92
C ALA A 155 2.78 3.54 -16.31
N LEU A 156 3.20 2.82 -17.33
CA LEU A 156 2.45 2.74 -18.58
C LEU A 156 1.08 2.04 -18.40
N HIS A 157 0.96 1.21 -17.39
CA HIS A 157 -0.21 0.37 -17.13
C HIS A 157 -0.93 0.72 -15.82
N ILE A 158 -0.19 1.07 -14.77
CA ILE A 158 -0.69 1.31 -13.40
C ILE A 158 -0.79 2.80 -13.11
N PRO A 159 -1.90 3.29 -12.50
CA PRO A 159 -2.12 4.72 -12.25
C PRO A 159 -1.00 5.43 -11.48
N TYR A 160 -0.47 4.79 -10.44
CA TYR A 160 0.59 5.35 -9.60
C TYR A 160 1.69 4.33 -9.36
N VAL A 161 2.94 4.69 -9.64
CA VAL A 161 4.10 3.84 -9.32
C VAL A 161 5.18 4.68 -8.67
N ILE A 162 5.66 4.22 -7.52
CA ILE A 162 6.76 4.84 -6.78
C ILE A 162 7.99 3.96 -6.93
N GLY A 163 9.11 4.54 -7.32
CA GLY A 163 10.42 3.90 -7.38
C GLY A 163 11.49 4.78 -6.74
N MET A 164 12.73 4.33 -6.75
CA MET A 164 13.88 5.05 -6.22
C MET A 164 14.84 5.43 -7.35
N ASN A 165 15.17 6.74 -7.46
CA ASN A 165 16.03 7.24 -8.54
C ASN A 165 17.53 6.96 -8.28
N LYS A 166 17.89 6.53 -7.08
CA LYS A 166 19.23 6.13 -6.67
C LYS A 166 19.19 5.09 -5.56
N ALA A 167 20.34 4.71 -5.02
CA ALA A 167 20.38 3.89 -3.81
C ALA A 167 19.65 4.59 -2.66
N ILE A 168 18.90 3.82 -1.89
CA ILE A 168 18.19 4.27 -0.68
C ILE A 168 18.69 3.43 0.50
N GLY A 169 19.01 4.09 1.61
CA GLY A 169 19.37 3.39 2.83
C GLY A 169 18.15 2.85 3.58
N ASP A 170 18.32 1.73 4.30
CA ASP A 170 17.25 1.06 5.06
C ASP A 170 16.42 2.05 5.91
N LYS A 171 17.11 2.95 6.62
CA LYS A 171 16.42 3.93 7.47
C LYS A 171 15.50 4.85 6.67
N ALA A 172 15.96 5.32 5.51
CA ALA A 172 15.17 6.18 4.63
C ALA A 172 13.99 5.42 4.02
N ALA A 173 14.22 4.17 3.57
CA ALA A 173 13.20 3.28 3.03
C ALA A 173 12.06 3.03 4.03
N ILE A 174 12.40 2.68 5.29
CA ILE A 174 11.44 2.47 6.37
C ILE A 174 10.66 3.76 6.67
N LYS A 175 11.34 4.92 6.75
CA LYS A 175 10.69 6.20 7.03
C LYS A 175 9.76 6.65 5.92
N PHE A 176 10.15 6.43 4.66
CA PHE A 176 9.27 6.63 3.52
C PHE A 176 8.01 5.80 3.63
N ALA A 177 8.15 4.48 3.80
CA ALA A 177 7.02 3.56 3.92
C ALA A 177 6.11 3.94 5.10
N THR A 178 6.67 4.25 6.27
CA THR A 178 5.89 4.68 7.45
C THR A 178 5.05 5.91 7.14
N GLY A 179 5.62 6.96 6.55
CA GLY A 179 4.91 8.19 6.20
C GLY A 179 3.85 7.95 5.12
N PHE A 180 4.20 7.21 4.07
CA PHE A 180 3.30 6.86 2.97
C PHE A 180 2.05 6.12 3.46
N TYR A 181 2.22 5.02 4.20
CA TYR A 181 1.09 4.23 4.68
C TYR A 181 0.29 4.92 5.77
N SER A 182 0.92 5.76 6.61
CA SER A 182 0.19 6.59 7.58
C SER A 182 -0.83 7.51 6.90
N ALA A 183 -0.45 8.15 5.80
CA ALA A 183 -1.36 9.00 5.03
C ALA A 183 -2.41 8.18 4.26
N LEU A 184 -1.98 7.14 3.55
CA LEU A 184 -2.87 6.30 2.75
C LEU A 184 -3.98 5.70 3.62
N CYS A 185 -3.62 5.15 4.79
CA CYS A 185 -4.57 4.56 5.74
C CYS A 185 -5.40 5.60 6.50
N ALA A 186 -5.01 6.88 6.49
CA ALA A 186 -5.86 7.98 6.91
C ALA A 186 -6.92 8.35 5.85
N GLY A 187 -6.77 7.83 4.62
CA GLY A 187 -7.67 8.05 3.49
C GLY A 187 -7.27 9.20 2.59
N GLU A 188 -6.01 9.62 2.66
CA GLU A 188 -5.43 10.61 1.78
C GLU A 188 -5.13 10.01 0.38
N SER A 189 -4.93 10.88 -0.61
CA SER A 189 -4.55 10.44 -1.96
C SER A 189 -3.15 9.84 -2.00
N VAL A 190 -2.86 9.05 -3.03
CA VAL A 190 -1.51 8.47 -3.25
C VAL A 190 -0.46 9.58 -3.39
N GLU A 191 -0.79 10.69 -4.05
CA GLU A 191 0.12 11.83 -4.18
C GLU A 191 0.43 12.50 -2.84
N PHE A 192 -0.57 12.66 -1.99
CA PHE A 192 -0.35 13.18 -0.65
C PHE A 192 0.50 12.21 0.18
N ALA A 193 0.16 10.92 0.14
CA ALA A 193 0.90 9.87 0.83
C ALA A 193 2.39 9.83 0.41
N TYR A 194 2.66 9.92 -0.91
CA TYR A 194 4.01 10.03 -1.43
C TYR A 194 4.75 11.26 -0.87
N LYS A 195 4.12 12.44 -0.89
CA LYS A 195 4.73 13.67 -0.37
C LYS A 195 5.02 13.56 1.13
N LEU A 196 4.10 12.97 1.90
CA LEU A 196 4.30 12.77 3.33
C LEU A 196 5.44 11.78 3.59
N GLY A 197 5.54 10.68 2.82
CA GLY A 197 6.67 9.75 2.92
C GLY A 197 8.03 10.44 2.70
N CYS A 198 8.16 11.26 1.66
CA CYS A 198 9.37 12.06 1.42
C CYS A 198 9.63 13.07 2.57
N ASN A 199 8.59 13.72 3.07
CA ASN A 199 8.72 14.68 4.16
C ASN A 199 9.16 14.01 5.47
N VAL A 200 8.69 12.80 5.78
CA VAL A 200 9.10 12.05 6.98
C VAL A 200 10.59 11.70 6.94
N ILE A 201 11.14 11.34 5.76
CA ILE A 201 12.60 11.19 5.60
C ILE A 201 13.33 12.48 5.99
N GLN A 202 12.83 13.62 5.50
CA GLN A 202 13.43 14.94 5.78
C GLN A 202 13.31 15.32 7.26
N LEU A 203 12.16 15.08 7.89
CA LEU A 203 11.92 15.36 9.32
C LEU A 203 12.85 14.55 10.22
N ASP A 204 13.24 13.34 9.81
CA ASP A 204 14.24 12.51 10.50
C ASP A 204 15.70 12.95 10.23
N GLY A 205 15.90 14.03 9.46
CA GLY A 205 17.22 14.55 9.11
C GLY A 205 18.01 13.67 8.15
N ILE A 206 17.34 12.80 7.39
CA ILE A 206 17.99 11.88 6.44
C ILE A 206 18.08 12.60 5.07
N PRO A 207 19.27 12.72 4.44
CA PRO A 207 19.45 13.48 3.20
C PRO A 207 19.02 12.70 1.95
N GLU A 208 17.95 11.93 2.03
CA GLU A 208 17.45 11.04 0.97
C GLU A 208 15.98 11.32 0.60
N SER A 209 15.41 12.43 1.06
CA SER A 209 14.01 12.79 0.83
C SER A 209 13.62 12.97 -0.65
N LEU A 210 14.60 13.17 -1.53
CA LEU A 210 14.40 13.27 -2.99
C LEU A 210 14.71 11.96 -3.72
N THR A 211 15.00 10.88 -2.99
CA THR A 211 15.28 9.56 -3.59
C THR A 211 14.00 8.86 -4.08
N PRO A 212 12.89 8.86 -3.35
CA PRO A 212 11.64 8.34 -3.89
C PRO A 212 11.12 9.23 -5.02
N VAL A 213 10.62 8.64 -6.10
CA VAL A 213 10.01 9.33 -7.24
C VAL A 213 8.67 8.71 -7.58
N LEU A 214 7.67 9.56 -7.82
CA LEU A 214 6.33 9.15 -8.23
C LEU A 214 6.18 9.26 -9.74
N LYS A 215 5.78 8.16 -10.38
CA LYS A 215 5.37 8.09 -11.79
C LYS A 215 3.87 7.91 -11.85
N LYS A 216 3.23 8.56 -12.83
CA LYS A 216 1.78 8.48 -13.06
C LYS A 216 1.55 7.96 -14.47
N LYS A 217 0.51 7.15 -14.62
CA LYS A 217 0.01 6.78 -15.92
C LYS A 217 -0.47 8.05 -16.65
N LEU A 218 -0.03 8.22 -17.89
CA LEU A 218 -0.43 9.34 -18.76
C LEU A 218 -1.83 9.11 -19.36
#